data_f59099232a197806ae108f02f0575136
#
_entry.id   f59099232a197806ae108f02f0575136
#
_cell.length_a   1.000
_cell.length_b   1.000
_cell.length_c   1.000
_cell.angle_alpha   90.00
_cell.angle_beta   90.00
_cell.angle_gamma   90.00
#
_symmetry.space_group_name_H-M   'P 1'
#
loop_
_entity.id
_entity.type
_entity.pdbx_description
1 polymer ?
#
loop_
_entity_poly.entity_id
_entity_poly.type
_entity_poly.pdbx_seq_one_letter_code
_entity_poly.pdbx_strand_id
1 'polypeptide(L)'
;MLRLFGIPESEIAETLRVAEPEVEGFERLEITTCLRRGELEVVVRHEAATKSAYDALAGVISERHGQYLFSTDGSTVDDQVSELLGDVQIAVGESCTGGLMAARLTARPGSSGCVQGGVVAYSNEAKEHLLGVDPKLIETHGAVSPEVAEALADGAIDRFDAQVGVGITGIAGPDGGTKEKPVGYVCWCVKMDDGRKMARDIRLPGDRNEIRDRSTTVAMHMLRRLLAGEELPV
;
A
#
# COMPACT_ATOMS: atom_id res chain seq x y z
N MET A 1 9.80 -0.84 17.60
CA MET A 1 8.84 -0.01 16.82
C MET A 1 7.81 -0.94 16.21
N LEU A 2 6.54 -0.60 16.35
CA LEU A 2 5.43 -1.33 15.71
C LEU A 2 4.89 -0.48 14.57
N ARG A 3 4.48 -1.11 13.46
CA ARG A 3 3.90 -0.41 12.30
C ARG A 3 2.56 -1.02 11.92
N LEU A 4 1.57 -0.15 11.74
CA LEU A 4 0.21 -0.54 11.37
C LEU A 4 -0.22 0.20 10.10
N PHE A 5 -1.10 -0.42 9.33
CA PHE A 5 -1.66 0.17 8.12
C PHE A 5 -3.17 -0.06 8.01
N GLY A 6 -3.94 0.99 7.67
CA GLY A 6 -5.39 0.91 7.47
C GLY A 6 -6.22 1.15 8.73
N ILE A 7 -5.63 1.72 9.78
CA ILE A 7 -6.29 2.04 11.05
C ILE A 7 -6.08 3.53 11.37
N PRO A 8 -7.08 4.23 11.90
CA PRO A 8 -6.93 5.62 12.32
C PRO A 8 -6.10 5.72 13.62
N GLU A 9 -5.37 6.82 13.79
CA GLU A 9 -4.55 7.06 14.99
C GLU A 9 -5.37 7.02 16.28
N SER A 10 -6.64 7.42 16.25
CA SER A 10 -7.56 7.37 17.39
C SER A 10 -7.74 5.96 17.98
N GLU A 11 -7.68 4.92 17.15
CA GLU A 11 -7.78 3.51 17.57
C GLU A 11 -6.58 3.10 18.42
N ILE A 12 -5.38 3.53 18.03
CA ILE A 12 -4.17 3.28 18.84
C ILE A 12 -4.18 4.12 20.12
N ALA A 13 -4.62 5.37 20.06
CA ALA A 13 -4.77 6.19 21.27
C ALA A 13 -5.74 5.56 22.28
N GLU A 14 -6.83 4.93 21.81
CA GLU A 14 -7.74 4.15 22.66
C GLU A 14 -7.05 2.90 23.22
N THR A 15 -6.34 2.17 22.38
CA THR A 15 -5.60 0.96 22.82
C THR A 15 -4.54 1.27 23.87
N LEU A 16 -3.82 2.40 23.75
CA LEU A 16 -2.85 2.82 24.76
C LEU A 16 -3.53 3.15 26.10
N ARG A 17 -4.71 3.81 26.08
CA ARG A 17 -5.50 4.06 27.28
C ARG A 17 -5.97 2.78 27.99
N VAL A 18 -6.34 1.76 27.22
CA VAL A 18 -6.71 0.44 27.76
C VAL A 18 -5.48 -0.30 28.30
N ALA A 19 -4.35 -0.22 27.63
CA ALA A 19 -3.11 -0.88 28.05
C ALA A 19 -2.50 -0.27 29.32
N GLU A 20 -2.67 1.03 29.55
CA GLU A 20 -2.05 1.74 30.69
C GLU A 20 -2.32 1.07 32.05
N PRO A 21 -3.57 0.73 32.45
CA PRO A 21 -3.83 0.03 33.70
C PRO A 21 -3.52 -1.48 33.67
N GLU A 22 -3.37 -2.10 32.49
CA GLU A 22 -3.19 -3.55 32.35
C GLU A 22 -1.71 -3.97 32.25
N VAL A 23 -0.86 -3.06 31.79
CA VAL A 23 0.58 -3.35 31.55
C VAL A 23 1.41 -2.83 32.73
N GLU A 24 1.95 -3.74 33.51
CA GLU A 24 2.84 -3.39 34.62
C GLU A 24 4.12 -2.70 34.11
N GLY A 25 4.39 -1.48 34.60
CA GLY A 25 5.51 -0.66 34.18
C GLY A 25 5.25 0.19 32.92
N PHE A 26 3.98 0.31 32.49
CA PHE A 26 3.60 1.15 31.35
C PHE A 26 4.09 2.60 31.46
N GLU A 27 4.02 3.18 32.65
CA GLU A 27 4.45 4.55 32.97
C GLU A 27 5.96 4.79 32.77
N ARG A 28 6.73 3.72 32.57
CA ARG A 28 8.18 3.75 32.30
C ARG A 28 8.50 3.63 30.82
N LEU A 29 7.50 3.48 29.97
CA LEU A 29 7.64 3.44 28.53
C LEU A 29 7.48 4.85 27.95
N GLU A 30 8.40 5.27 27.10
CA GLU A 30 8.25 6.51 26.32
C GLU A 30 7.61 6.14 24.97
N ILE A 31 6.32 6.45 24.81
CA ILE A 31 5.54 6.06 23.63
C ILE A 31 5.25 7.29 22.78
N THR A 32 5.53 7.18 21.48
CA THR A 32 5.21 8.20 20.49
C THR A 32 4.52 7.56 19.30
N THR A 33 3.43 8.17 18.86
CA THR A 33 2.75 7.77 17.61
C THR A 33 3.02 8.77 16.51
N CYS A 34 3.13 8.30 15.28
CA CYS A 34 3.32 9.15 14.10
C CYS A 34 2.60 8.55 12.90
N LEU A 35 1.76 9.34 12.24
CA LEU A 35 1.14 8.96 10.98
C LEU A 35 2.02 9.46 9.82
N ARG A 36 2.56 8.54 9.04
CA ARG A 36 3.40 8.85 7.88
C ARG A 36 2.94 8.07 6.67
N ARG A 37 2.62 8.75 5.56
CA ARG A 37 2.17 8.14 4.30
C ARG A 37 0.93 7.22 4.42
N GLY A 38 0.14 7.39 5.48
CA GLY A 38 -0.99 6.50 5.79
C GLY A 38 -0.64 5.27 6.63
N GLU A 39 0.62 5.10 7.01
CA GLU A 39 1.07 4.13 8.00
C GLU A 39 1.17 4.77 9.38
N LEU A 40 0.79 4.03 10.41
CA LEU A 40 0.89 4.45 11.80
C LEU A 40 2.10 3.77 12.46
N GLU A 41 3.04 4.58 12.90
CA GLU A 41 4.22 4.15 13.64
C GLU A 41 3.99 4.33 15.14
N VAL A 42 4.16 3.26 15.91
CA VAL A 42 4.19 3.29 17.38
C VAL A 42 5.63 3.04 17.82
N VAL A 43 6.31 4.13 18.15
CA VAL A 43 7.70 4.10 18.63
C VAL A 43 7.69 4.02 20.14
N VAL A 44 8.22 2.94 20.68
CA VAL A 44 8.36 2.73 22.12
C VAL A 44 9.82 2.71 22.48
N ARG A 45 10.27 3.69 23.25
CA ARG A 45 11.59 3.68 23.87
C ARG A 45 11.49 3.07 25.25
N HIS A 46 12.37 2.14 25.56
CA HIS A 46 12.42 1.45 26.84
C HIS A 46 13.85 1.02 27.16
N GLU A 47 14.15 0.87 28.44
CA GLU A 47 15.39 0.28 28.91
C GLU A 47 15.28 -1.24 28.98
N ALA A 48 16.42 -1.94 29.15
CA ALA A 48 16.43 -3.38 29.31
C ALA A 48 15.55 -3.87 30.47
N ALA A 49 15.47 -3.08 31.57
CA ALA A 49 14.67 -3.37 32.75
C ALA A 49 13.14 -3.23 32.50
N THR A 50 12.71 -2.55 31.42
CA THR A 50 11.31 -2.37 31.06
C THR A 50 10.91 -3.13 29.81
N LYS A 51 11.75 -4.07 29.36
CA LYS A 51 11.44 -4.90 28.19
C LYS A 51 10.15 -5.70 28.35
N SER A 52 9.87 -6.22 29.55
CA SER A 52 8.63 -6.95 29.82
C SER A 52 7.37 -6.08 29.64
N ALA A 53 7.42 -4.81 30.03
CA ALA A 53 6.32 -3.86 29.80
C ALA A 53 6.15 -3.59 28.28
N TYR A 54 7.25 -3.43 27.54
CA TYR A 54 7.19 -3.32 26.07
C TYR A 54 6.56 -4.55 25.42
N ASP A 55 6.99 -5.75 25.81
CA ASP A 55 6.49 -7.01 25.26
C ASP A 55 4.98 -7.18 25.55
N ALA A 56 4.55 -6.82 26.77
CA ALA A 56 3.14 -6.83 27.14
C ALA A 56 2.31 -5.82 26.31
N LEU A 57 2.79 -4.57 26.17
CA LEU A 57 2.14 -3.58 25.32
C LEU A 57 2.06 -4.03 23.85
N ALA A 58 3.14 -4.59 23.31
CA ALA A 58 3.15 -5.13 21.95
C ALA A 58 2.14 -6.27 21.79
N GLY A 59 1.97 -7.10 22.82
CA GLY A 59 0.93 -8.14 22.88
C GLY A 59 -0.47 -7.57 22.81
N VAL A 60 -0.79 -6.55 23.61
CA VAL A 60 -2.10 -5.86 23.58
C VAL A 60 -2.39 -5.26 22.20
N ILE A 61 -1.40 -4.59 21.59
CA ILE A 61 -1.57 -4.02 20.25
C ILE A 61 -1.79 -5.12 19.20
N SER A 62 -1.04 -6.23 19.29
CA SER A 62 -1.16 -7.35 18.37
C SER A 62 -2.52 -8.06 18.50
N GLU A 63 -3.02 -8.24 19.71
CA GLU A 63 -4.33 -8.87 19.95
C GLU A 63 -5.48 -8.01 19.40
N ARG A 64 -5.42 -6.69 19.62
CA ARG A 64 -6.50 -5.77 19.18
C ARG A 64 -6.44 -5.42 17.70
N HIS A 65 -5.24 -5.34 17.13
CA HIS A 65 -5.02 -4.79 15.78
C HIS A 65 -4.18 -5.69 14.88
N GLY A 66 -4.08 -6.99 15.16
CA GLY A 66 -3.21 -7.91 14.43
C GLY A 66 -3.40 -7.90 12.92
N GLN A 67 -4.64 -7.72 12.43
CA GLN A 67 -4.92 -7.62 10.99
C GLN A 67 -4.35 -6.35 10.32
N TYR A 68 -4.05 -5.31 11.09
CA TYR A 68 -3.45 -4.04 10.64
C TYR A 68 -1.97 -3.94 10.97
N LEU A 69 -1.48 -4.74 11.94
CA LEU A 69 -0.10 -4.76 12.39
C LEU A 69 0.75 -5.54 11.39
N PHE A 70 1.58 -4.85 10.61
CA PHE A 70 2.40 -5.49 9.59
C PHE A 70 3.88 -5.61 9.96
N SER A 71 4.34 -4.89 11.00
CA SER A 71 5.72 -4.98 11.46
C SER A 71 5.83 -4.83 12.98
N THR A 72 6.57 -5.73 13.61
CA THR A 72 6.90 -5.71 15.04
C THR A 72 8.38 -5.44 15.32
N ASP A 73 9.21 -5.49 14.30
CA ASP A 73 10.66 -5.27 14.33
C ASP A 73 11.09 -3.89 13.79
N GLY A 74 10.11 -3.13 13.23
CA GLY A 74 10.33 -1.83 12.62
C GLY A 74 10.66 -1.87 11.14
N SER A 75 10.67 -3.06 10.50
CA SER A 75 10.80 -3.18 9.05
C SER A 75 9.70 -2.39 8.34
N THR A 76 10.05 -1.69 7.26
CA THR A 76 9.09 -0.94 6.46
C THR A 76 8.36 -1.86 5.49
N VAL A 77 7.23 -1.40 4.92
CA VAL A 77 6.56 -2.15 3.85
C VAL A 77 7.48 -2.34 2.64
N ASP A 78 8.36 -1.36 2.38
CA ASP A 78 9.34 -1.43 1.29
C ASP A 78 10.40 -2.52 1.56
N ASP A 79 10.83 -2.70 2.82
CA ASP A 79 11.74 -3.80 3.23
C ASP A 79 11.08 -5.15 2.98
N GLN A 80 9.86 -5.32 3.48
CA GLN A 80 9.12 -6.58 3.38
C GLN A 80 8.77 -6.94 1.93
N VAL A 81 8.34 -5.98 1.12
CA VAL A 81 8.08 -6.21 -0.32
C VAL A 81 9.35 -6.63 -1.03
N SER A 82 10.48 -5.98 -0.77
CA SER A 82 11.77 -6.33 -1.39
C SER A 82 12.20 -7.76 -1.03
N GLU A 83 12.01 -8.16 0.23
CA GLU A 83 12.32 -9.53 0.69
C GLU A 83 11.37 -10.57 0.06
N LEU A 84 10.07 -10.28 0.03
CA LEU A 84 9.05 -11.16 -0.52
C LEU A 84 9.14 -11.32 -2.04
N LEU A 85 9.55 -10.27 -2.75
CA LEU A 85 9.78 -10.36 -4.20
C LEU A 85 10.95 -11.30 -4.50
N GLY A 86 12.07 -11.20 -3.77
CA GLY A 86 13.26 -11.99 -4.11
C GLY A 86 13.61 -11.85 -5.59
N ASP A 87 13.51 -12.96 -6.35
CA ASP A 87 13.75 -13.01 -7.79
C ASP A 87 12.46 -12.89 -8.65
N VAL A 88 11.30 -12.68 -8.01
CA VAL A 88 10.00 -12.53 -8.69
C VAL A 88 9.98 -11.22 -9.47
N GLN A 89 9.72 -11.31 -10.77
CA GLN A 89 9.72 -10.16 -11.68
C GLN A 89 8.44 -9.35 -11.55
N ILE A 90 8.57 -8.03 -11.38
CA ILE A 90 7.45 -7.10 -11.22
C ILE A 90 7.49 -5.98 -12.24
N ALA A 91 6.31 -5.59 -12.74
CA ALA A 91 6.11 -4.43 -13.60
C ALA A 91 4.91 -3.60 -13.15
N VAL A 92 4.86 -2.33 -13.54
CA VAL A 92 3.79 -1.40 -13.12
C VAL A 92 3.15 -0.65 -14.28
N GLY A 93 1.82 -0.53 -14.22
CA GLY A 93 1.01 0.33 -15.09
C GLY A 93 0.40 1.48 -14.27
N GLU A 94 0.92 2.69 -14.45
CA GLU A 94 0.56 3.84 -13.64
C GLU A 94 -0.22 4.90 -14.41
N SER A 95 -1.23 5.47 -13.77
CA SER A 95 -1.93 6.66 -14.28
C SER A 95 -1.73 7.83 -13.31
N CYS A 96 -2.57 7.99 -12.31
CA CYS A 96 -2.54 9.14 -11.40
C CYS A 96 -1.26 9.27 -10.57
N THR A 97 -0.56 8.18 -10.29
CA THR A 97 0.72 8.17 -9.56
C THR A 97 1.88 8.69 -10.40
N GLY A 98 1.81 8.56 -11.73
CA GLY A 98 2.72 9.23 -12.67
C GLY A 98 4.19 8.86 -12.48
N GLY A 99 4.50 7.57 -12.26
CA GLY A 99 5.84 7.05 -12.08
C GLY A 99 6.30 6.91 -10.62
N LEU A 100 5.50 7.34 -9.63
CA LEU A 100 5.87 7.25 -8.21
C LEU A 100 5.98 5.81 -7.72
N MET A 101 5.15 4.88 -8.24
CA MET A 101 5.23 3.47 -7.84
C MET A 101 6.52 2.83 -8.38
N ALA A 102 6.84 3.05 -9.64
CA ALA A 102 8.10 2.60 -10.24
C ALA A 102 9.31 3.20 -9.50
N ALA A 103 9.27 4.52 -9.21
CA ALA A 103 10.31 5.20 -8.45
C ALA A 103 10.50 4.59 -7.06
N ARG A 104 9.40 4.23 -6.37
CA ARG A 104 9.44 3.62 -5.04
C ARG A 104 10.05 2.22 -5.08
N LEU A 105 9.64 1.38 -6.03
CA LEU A 105 10.19 0.02 -6.20
C LEU A 105 11.68 0.05 -6.54
N THR A 106 12.12 1.04 -7.33
CA THR A 106 13.52 1.18 -7.76
C THR A 106 14.41 1.94 -6.79
N ALA A 107 13.86 2.50 -5.70
CA ALA A 107 14.63 3.28 -4.72
C ALA A 107 15.65 2.44 -3.94
N ARG A 108 15.50 1.13 -3.89
CA ARG A 108 16.38 0.23 -3.13
C ARG A 108 17.52 -0.32 -3.99
N PRO A 109 18.72 -0.45 -3.44
CA PRO A 109 19.80 -1.18 -4.11
C PRO A 109 19.37 -2.63 -4.41
N GLY A 110 19.71 -3.15 -5.56
CA GLY A 110 19.36 -4.50 -6.00
C GLY A 110 18.01 -4.64 -6.70
N SER A 111 17.19 -3.59 -6.76
CA SER A 111 15.87 -3.61 -7.42
C SER A 111 15.92 -4.03 -8.89
N SER A 112 17.04 -3.84 -9.58
CA SER A 112 17.22 -4.31 -10.98
C SER A 112 17.12 -5.83 -11.14
N GLY A 113 17.22 -6.60 -10.08
CA GLY A 113 17.02 -8.06 -10.09
C GLY A 113 15.55 -8.47 -10.23
N CYS A 114 14.61 -7.63 -9.79
CA CYS A 114 13.19 -7.96 -9.80
C CYS A 114 12.31 -6.94 -10.55
N VAL A 115 12.67 -5.65 -10.62
CA VAL A 115 11.85 -4.63 -11.31
C VAL A 115 12.16 -4.61 -12.80
N GLN A 116 11.23 -5.10 -13.62
CA GLN A 116 11.38 -5.14 -15.07
C GLN A 116 11.11 -3.79 -15.75
N GLY A 117 10.20 -3.00 -15.19
CA GLY A 117 9.87 -1.69 -15.72
C GLY A 117 8.52 -1.19 -15.31
N GLY A 118 8.12 -0.08 -15.94
CA GLY A 118 6.81 0.52 -15.71
C GLY A 118 6.41 1.47 -16.81
N VAL A 119 5.11 1.60 -17.01
CA VAL A 119 4.51 2.51 -17.97
C VAL A 119 3.67 3.55 -17.26
N VAL A 120 3.95 4.82 -17.51
CA VAL A 120 3.06 5.92 -17.13
C VAL A 120 2.04 6.13 -18.25
N ALA A 121 0.90 5.43 -18.14
CA ALA A 121 -0.21 5.48 -19.10
C ALA A 121 -1.21 6.57 -18.66
N TYR A 122 -0.87 7.84 -18.92
CA TYR A 122 -1.61 8.97 -18.35
C TYR A 122 -2.87 9.34 -19.13
N SER A 123 -2.86 9.24 -20.48
CA SER A 123 -4.04 9.40 -21.31
C SER A 123 -4.75 8.04 -21.59
N ASN A 124 -5.97 8.08 -22.14
CA ASN A 124 -6.67 6.87 -22.55
C ASN A 124 -5.91 6.17 -23.69
N GLU A 125 -5.45 6.93 -24.69
CA GLU A 125 -4.66 6.42 -25.79
C GLU A 125 -3.37 5.73 -25.32
N ALA A 126 -2.73 6.28 -24.27
CA ALA A 126 -1.55 5.62 -23.67
C ALA A 126 -1.89 4.29 -23.00
N LYS A 127 -3.05 4.20 -22.32
CA LYS A 127 -3.53 2.93 -21.74
C LYS A 127 -3.78 1.88 -22.82
N GLU A 128 -4.41 2.29 -23.92
CA GLU A 128 -4.73 1.42 -25.07
C GLU A 128 -3.44 0.95 -25.77
N HIS A 129 -2.60 1.89 -26.21
CA HIS A 129 -1.45 1.57 -27.06
C HIS A 129 -0.27 0.96 -26.32
N LEU A 130 -0.03 1.34 -25.07
CA LEU A 130 1.14 0.90 -24.32
C LEU A 130 0.88 -0.33 -23.45
N LEU A 131 -0.34 -0.47 -22.93
CA LEU A 131 -0.72 -1.54 -22.01
C LEU A 131 -1.91 -2.39 -22.51
N GLY A 132 -2.37 -2.17 -23.74
CA GLY A 132 -3.39 -3.01 -24.37
C GLY A 132 -4.78 -2.93 -23.70
N VAL A 133 -5.08 -1.87 -22.95
CA VAL A 133 -6.40 -1.69 -22.32
C VAL A 133 -7.45 -1.56 -23.43
N ASP A 134 -8.50 -2.40 -23.40
CA ASP A 134 -9.59 -2.35 -24.36
C ASP A 134 -10.31 -0.98 -24.31
N PRO A 135 -10.41 -0.22 -25.40
CA PRO A 135 -11.15 1.03 -25.46
C PRO A 135 -12.58 0.91 -24.94
N LYS A 136 -13.25 -0.22 -25.20
CA LYS A 136 -14.62 -0.48 -24.72
C LYS A 136 -14.69 -0.56 -23.21
N LEU A 137 -13.63 -1.02 -22.54
CA LEU A 137 -13.54 -1.06 -21.08
C LEU A 137 -13.56 0.37 -20.53
N ILE A 138 -12.79 1.27 -21.16
CA ILE A 138 -12.72 2.68 -20.79
C ILE A 138 -14.05 3.39 -21.07
N GLU A 139 -14.71 3.10 -22.22
CA GLU A 139 -16.02 3.67 -22.56
C GLU A 139 -17.10 3.24 -21.56
N THR A 140 -17.09 1.97 -21.12
CA THR A 140 -18.13 1.40 -20.26
C THR A 140 -17.96 1.79 -18.80
N HIS A 141 -16.73 1.71 -18.26
CA HIS A 141 -16.45 1.87 -16.84
C HIS A 141 -15.77 3.19 -16.50
N GLY A 142 -15.29 3.93 -17.51
CA GLY A 142 -14.44 5.11 -17.35
C GLY A 142 -12.99 4.76 -17.06
N ALA A 143 -12.08 5.68 -17.37
CA ALA A 143 -10.64 5.49 -17.19
C ALA A 143 -10.21 5.25 -15.72
N VAL A 144 -11.04 5.64 -14.76
CA VAL A 144 -10.83 5.41 -13.33
C VAL A 144 -11.88 4.40 -12.85
N SER A 145 -11.51 3.14 -12.85
CA SER A 145 -12.36 2.03 -12.42
C SER A 145 -11.51 0.82 -12.02
N PRO A 146 -12.05 -0.11 -11.20
CA PRO A 146 -11.36 -1.35 -10.86
C PRO A 146 -10.97 -2.18 -12.09
N GLU A 147 -11.82 -2.21 -13.11
CA GLU A 147 -11.62 -2.94 -14.36
C GLU A 147 -10.42 -2.39 -15.14
N VAL A 148 -10.29 -1.06 -15.22
CA VAL A 148 -9.13 -0.42 -15.85
C VAL A 148 -7.87 -0.61 -15.01
N ALA A 149 -7.95 -0.58 -13.67
CA ALA A 149 -6.80 -0.89 -12.82
C ALA A 149 -6.31 -2.33 -13.04
N GLU A 150 -7.22 -3.30 -13.19
CA GLU A 150 -6.85 -4.68 -13.52
C GLU A 150 -6.21 -4.78 -14.91
N ALA A 151 -6.80 -4.16 -15.92
CA ALA A 151 -6.26 -4.15 -17.28
C ALA A 151 -4.87 -3.50 -17.36
N LEU A 152 -4.59 -2.47 -16.52
CA LEU A 152 -3.25 -1.88 -16.41
C LEU A 152 -2.25 -2.86 -15.80
N ALA A 153 -2.65 -3.67 -14.81
CA ALA A 153 -1.80 -4.69 -14.21
C ALA A 153 -1.51 -5.82 -15.21
N ASP A 154 -2.53 -6.31 -15.93
CA ASP A 154 -2.37 -7.32 -16.99
C ASP A 154 -1.45 -6.82 -18.10
N GLY A 155 -1.69 -5.60 -18.59
CA GLY A 155 -0.85 -5.00 -19.62
C GLY A 155 0.61 -4.79 -19.17
N ALA A 156 0.86 -4.55 -17.89
CA ALA A 156 2.21 -4.48 -17.34
C ALA A 156 2.87 -5.87 -17.30
N ILE A 157 2.16 -6.92 -16.89
CA ILE A 157 2.65 -8.31 -16.93
C ILE A 157 3.04 -8.67 -18.36
N ASP A 158 2.13 -8.51 -19.31
CA ASP A 158 2.33 -8.89 -20.71
C ASP A 158 3.47 -8.11 -21.38
N ARG A 159 3.55 -6.81 -21.09
CA ARG A 159 4.54 -5.92 -21.71
C ARG A 159 5.98 -6.22 -21.32
N PHE A 160 6.18 -6.65 -20.10
CA PHE A 160 7.50 -6.83 -19.50
C PHE A 160 7.84 -8.29 -19.21
N ASP A 161 6.97 -9.24 -19.59
CA ASP A 161 7.10 -10.67 -19.25
C ASP A 161 7.33 -10.84 -17.74
N ALA A 162 6.55 -10.10 -16.93
CA ALA A 162 6.66 -10.07 -15.49
C ALA A 162 5.71 -11.07 -14.83
N GLN A 163 6.06 -11.54 -13.64
CA GLN A 163 5.21 -12.45 -12.86
C GLN A 163 4.19 -11.70 -12.00
N VAL A 164 4.47 -10.42 -11.73
CA VAL A 164 3.58 -9.55 -10.93
C VAL A 164 3.34 -8.24 -11.66
N GLY A 165 2.08 -7.84 -11.78
CA GLY A 165 1.65 -6.55 -12.30
C GLY A 165 0.97 -5.71 -11.23
N VAL A 166 1.28 -4.42 -11.24
CA VAL A 166 0.58 -3.42 -10.42
C VAL A 166 -0.08 -2.41 -11.32
N GLY A 167 -1.41 -2.30 -11.26
CA GLY A 167 -2.19 -1.30 -11.98
C GLY A 167 -2.77 -0.26 -11.04
N ILE A 168 -2.58 1.03 -11.34
CA ILE A 168 -3.08 2.15 -10.53
C ILE A 168 -3.71 3.21 -11.42
N THR A 169 -4.99 3.50 -11.20
CA THR A 169 -5.70 4.62 -11.83
C THR A 169 -6.51 5.40 -10.80
N GLY A 170 -6.70 6.71 -11.00
CA GLY A 170 -7.41 7.51 -9.99
C GLY A 170 -7.51 8.98 -10.34
N ILE A 171 -8.24 9.71 -9.50
CA ILE A 171 -8.48 11.15 -9.59
C ILE A 171 -7.72 11.84 -8.45
N ALA A 172 -6.49 12.28 -8.74
CA ALA A 172 -5.66 12.95 -7.74
C ALA A 172 -6.04 14.41 -7.48
N GLY A 173 -6.88 15.01 -8.33
CA GLY A 173 -7.32 16.40 -8.18
C GLY A 173 -6.29 17.44 -8.67
N PRO A 174 -6.56 18.76 -8.44
CA PRO A 174 -7.74 19.29 -7.74
C PRO A 174 -9.05 19.12 -8.53
N ASP A 175 -8.99 18.99 -9.85
CA ASP A 175 -10.12 18.85 -10.76
C ASP A 175 -10.36 17.39 -11.19
N GLY A 176 -11.40 17.17 -12.01
CA GLY A 176 -11.71 15.85 -12.63
C GLY A 176 -12.57 14.92 -11.76
N GLY A 177 -12.95 15.34 -10.55
CA GLY A 177 -13.88 14.58 -9.71
C GLY A 177 -15.33 14.73 -10.14
N THR A 178 -16.12 13.66 -9.99
CA THR A 178 -17.58 13.67 -10.10
C THR A 178 -18.20 13.33 -8.74
N LYS A 179 -19.53 13.31 -8.69
CA LYS A 179 -20.26 12.91 -7.47
C LYS A 179 -20.04 11.43 -7.15
N GLU A 180 -19.97 10.60 -8.18
CA GLU A 180 -19.77 9.14 -8.09
C GLU A 180 -18.30 8.78 -7.89
N LYS A 181 -17.39 9.53 -8.52
CA LYS A 181 -15.94 9.35 -8.44
C LYS A 181 -15.29 10.68 -8.03
N PRO A 182 -15.29 11.02 -6.74
CA PRO A 182 -14.77 12.31 -6.26
C PRO A 182 -13.24 12.36 -6.33
N VAL A 183 -12.66 13.55 -6.18
CA VAL A 183 -11.22 13.72 -5.98
C VAL A 183 -10.76 12.84 -4.81
N GLY A 184 -9.67 12.14 -4.99
CA GLY A 184 -9.13 11.13 -4.08
C GLY A 184 -9.57 9.70 -4.38
N TYR A 185 -10.57 9.48 -5.26
CA TYR A 185 -10.97 8.15 -5.67
C TYR A 185 -9.87 7.50 -6.52
N VAL A 186 -9.36 6.38 -6.06
CA VAL A 186 -8.29 5.62 -6.70
C VAL A 186 -8.65 4.15 -6.71
N CYS A 187 -8.28 3.46 -7.78
CA CYS A 187 -8.46 2.03 -7.99
C CYS A 187 -7.09 1.38 -8.18
N TRP A 188 -6.90 0.23 -7.56
CA TRP A 188 -5.69 -0.57 -7.63
C TRP A 188 -6.03 -2.01 -8.02
N CYS A 189 -5.12 -2.61 -8.75
CA CYS A 189 -5.03 -4.05 -8.88
C CYS A 189 -3.57 -4.46 -8.75
N VAL A 190 -3.29 -5.43 -7.90
CA VAL A 190 -2.03 -6.15 -7.85
C VAL A 190 -2.35 -7.59 -8.23
N LYS A 191 -1.68 -8.11 -9.26
CA LYS A 191 -2.02 -9.40 -9.86
C LYS A 191 -0.75 -10.21 -10.15
N MET A 192 -0.85 -11.51 -10.01
CA MET A 192 0.18 -12.46 -10.42
C MET A 192 -0.22 -13.13 -11.75
N ASP A 193 0.77 -13.59 -12.49
CA ASP A 193 0.59 -14.33 -13.75
C ASP A 193 -0.16 -15.65 -13.57
N ASP A 194 -0.16 -16.22 -12.35
CA ASP A 194 -0.93 -17.41 -11.99
C ASP A 194 -2.44 -17.14 -11.72
N GLY A 195 -2.88 -15.88 -11.82
CA GLY A 195 -4.26 -15.43 -11.65
C GLY A 195 -4.62 -14.98 -10.25
N ARG A 196 -3.77 -15.14 -9.23
CA ARG A 196 -3.99 -14.55 -7.91
C ARG A 196 -3.97 -13.03 -8.02
N LYS A 197 -4.94 -12.36 -7.39
CA LYS A 197 -5.01 -10.91 -7.43
C LYS A 197 -5.61 -10.33 -6.16
N MET A 198 -5.27 -9.08 -5.90
CA MET A 198 -5.95 -8.20 -4.97
C MET A 198 -6.37 -6.94 -5.72
N ALA A 199 -7.64 -6.56 -5.60
CA ALA A 199 -8.17 -5.32 -6.14
C ALA A 199 -8.86 -4.53 -5.03
N ARG A 200 -8.72 -3.22 -5.09
CA ARG A 200 -9.35 -2.29 -4.14
C ARG A 200 -9.61 -0.96 -4.81
N ASP A 201 -10.68 -0.31 -4.38
CA ASP A 201 -10.94 1.08 -4.70
C ASP A 201 -11.41 1.81 -3.44
N ILE A 202 -10.83 2.95 -3.17
CA ILE A 202 -11.20 3.81 -2.03
C ILE A 202 -10.98 5.28 -2.39
N ARG A 203 -11.59 6.15 -1.57
CA ARG A 203 -11.30 7.58 -1.57
C ARG A 203 -10.22 7.90 -0.55
N LEU A 204 -9.06 8.34 -1.01
CA LEU A 204 -7.97 8.84 -0.18
C LEU A 204 -8.20 10.31 0.18
N PRO A 205 -7.93 10.72 1.42
CA PRO A 205 -7.92 12.11 1.85
C PRO A 205 -6.60 12.79 1.47
N GLY A 206 -6.62 14.12 1.37
CA GLY A 206 -5.44 14.95 1.19
C GLY A 206 -5.44 15.74 -0.12
N ASP A 207 -4.34 16.45 -0.35
CA ASP A 207 -4.08 17.14 -1.61
C ASP A 207 -3.57 16.18 -2.70
N ARG A 208 -3.33 16.71 -3.90
CA ARG A 208 -2.86 15.93 -5.05
C ARG A 208 -1.59 15.13 -4.76
N ASN A 209 -0.62 15.72 -4.06
CA ASN A 209 0.65 15.06 -3.79
C ASN A 209 0.47 13.97 -2.74
N GLU A 210 -0.31 14.24 -1.70
CA GLU A 210 -0.65 13.27 -0.66
C GLU A 210 -1.43 12.08 -1.22
N ILE A 211 -2.43 12.32 -2.10
CA ILE A 211 -3.21 11.26 -2.75
C ILE A 211 -2.29 10.36 -3.59
N ARG A 212 -1.40 10.94 -4.38
CA ARG A 212 -0.43 10.18 -5.20
C ARG A 212 0.55 9.37 -4.35
N ASP A 213 1.10 9.96 -3.30
CA ASP A 213 2.06 9.29 -2.41
C ASP A 213 1.37 8.15 -1.63
N ARG A 214 0.22 8.43 -1.02
CA ARG A 214 -0.60 7.41 -0.33
C ARG A 214 -1.05 6.28 -1.27
N SER A 215 -1.33 6.59 -2.54
CA SER A 215 -1.66 5.57 -3.53
C SER A 215 -0.55 4.55 -3.72
N THR A 216 0.71 4.96 -3.66
CA THR A 216 1.83 4.01 -3.70
C THR A 216 1.91 3.17 -2.43
N THR A 217 1.59 3.75 -1.27
CA THR A 217 1.60 3.01 -0.01
C THR A 217 0.51 1.92 0.02
N VAL A 218 -0.70 2.25 -0.44
CA VAL A 218 -1.77 1.24 -0.60
C VAL A 218 -1.31 0.10 -1.51
N ALA A 219 -0.73 0.42 -2.68
CA ALA A 219 -0.22 -0.58 -3.61
C ALA A 219 0.86 -1.46 -2.99
N MET A 220 1.80 -0.89 -2.22
CA MET A 220 2.85 -1.64 -1.52
C MET A 220 2.27 -2.61 -0.48
N HIS A 221 1.26 -2.19 0.30
CA HIS A 221 0.61 -3.09 1.25
C HIS A 221 -0.21 -4.19 0.57
N MET A 222 -0.88 -3.90 -0.54
CA MET A 222 -1.55 -4.92 -1.35
C MET A 222 -0.54 -5.92 -1.91
N LEU A 223 0.57 -5.43 -2.44
CA LEU A 223 1.66 -6.25 -2.97
C LEU A 223 2.27 -7.16 -1.89
N ARG A 224 2.60 -6.58 -0.71
CA ARG A 224 3.09 -7.35 0.43
C ARG A 224 2.16 -8.50 0.80
N ARG A 225 0.86 -8.20 0.93
CA ARG A 225 -0.15 -9.21 1.30
C ARG A 225 -0.31 -10.29 0.24
N LEU A 226 -0.38 -9.91 -1.04
CA LEU A 226 -0.50 -10.87 -2.14
C LEU A 226 0.70 -11.83 -2.17
N LEU A 227 1.91 -11.31 -2.04
CA LEU A 227 3.14 -12.10 -2.02
C LEU A 227 3.23 -13.01 -0.78
N ALA A 228 2.77 -12.52 0.38
CA ALA A 228 2.73 -13.29 1.62
C ALA A 228 1.57 -14.31 1.67
N GLY A 229 0.65 -14.30 0.70
CA GLY A 229 -0.56 -15.14 0.72
C GLY A 229 -1.59 -14.74 1.78
N GLU A 230 -1.57 -13.47 2.21
CA GLU A 230 -2.52 -12.90 3.15
C GLU A 230 -3.73 -12.28 2.41
N GLU A 231 -4.87 -12.16 3.09
CA GLU A 231 -6.05 -11.46 2.58
C GLU A 231 -6.04 -9.97 2.94
N LEU A 232 -6.79 -9.15 2.19
CA LEU A 232 -7.04 -7.76 2.59
C LEU A 232 -7.93 -7.75 3.83
N PRO A 233 -7.67 -6.86 4.81
CA PRO A 233 -8.58 -6.68 5.93
C PRO A 233 -9.94 -6.20 5.42
N VAL A 234 -11.00 -6.77 5.99
CA VAL A 234 -12.40 -6.44 5.68
C VAL A 234 -12.74 -5.03 6.15
#